data_95b99514682a86a994657838f5db77a4
#
_entry.id   95b99514682a86a994657838f5db77a4
#
_cell.length_a   1.000
_cell.length_b   1.000
_cell.length_c   1.000
_cell.angle_alpha   90.00
_cell.angle_beta   90.00
_cell.angle_gamma   90.00
#
_symmetry.space_group_name_H-M   'P 1'
#
loop_
_entity.id
_entity.type
_entity.pdbx_description
1 polymer ?
#
loop_
_entity_poly.entity_id
_entity_poly.type
_entity_poly.pdbx_seq_one_letter_code
_entity_poly.pdbx_strand_id
1 'polypeptide(L)'
;VVLHQEGASYGTDERLAVGDEVGKAHQYRNRRVFAEKWKEVLPRQRAPGAGRGVLAGRRDERIRVLFVDWSVPTHDQDAGSLRVRWMLRLLRSIGCDVTFFPVDRVGSEPYTSGLQQDGIEVLHGQAFPTVAEARAGLYDLVVVSRPTVAEVVLGDVVRHFPDATVVYDTVDLHHV
;
A
#
# COMPACT_ATOMS: atom_id res chain seq x y z
N VAL A 1 -16.21 16.06 -8.20
CA VAL A 1 -15.45 15.28 -9.21
C VAL A 1 -14.88 16.28 -10.19
N VAL A 2 -13.56 16.42 -10.26
CA VAL A 2 -12.88 17.25 -11.26
C VAL A 2 -12.59 16.37 -12.47
N LEU A 3 -13.25 16.65 -13.59
CA LEU A 3 -12.95 16.01 -14.87
C LEU A 3 -11.75 16.71 -15.49
N HIS A 4 -10.61 16.01 -15.57
CA HIS A 4 -9.43 16.47 -16.28
C HIS A 4 -9.53 16.01 -17.75
N GLN A 5 -9.72 16.93 -18.67
CA GLN A 5 -9.61 16.65 -20.11
C GLN A 5 -8.15 16.82 -20.54
N GLU A 6 -7.49 15.69 -20.77
CA GLU A 6 -6.10 15.69 -21.23
C GLU A 6 -6.00 16.35 -22.62
N GLY A 7 -5.09 17.30 -22.75
CA GLY A 7 -4.89 18.01 -24.01
C GLY A 7 -5.83 19.19 -24.31
N ALA A 8 -6.79 19.49 -23.44
CA ALA A 8 -7.75 20.59 -23.68
C ALA A 8 -7.09 21.97 -23.79
N SER A 9 -5.94 22.19 -23.13
CA SER A 9 -5.26 23.50 -23.15
C SER A 9 -4.08 23.56 -24.11
N TYR A 10 -3.38 22.44 -24.36
CA TYR A 10 -2.10 22.43 -25.11
C TYR A 10 -1.96 21.29 -26.12
N GLY A 11 -3.00 20.51 -26.38
CA GLY A 11 -2.96 19.32 -27.24
C GLY A 11 -2.27 18.12 -26.59
N THR A 12 -2.39 16.96 -27.23
CA THR A 12 -1.82 15.69 -26.76
C THR A 12 -0.57 15.25 -27.54
N ASP A 13 -0.26 15.89 -28.67
CA ASP A 13 0.82 15.47 -29.55
C ASP A 13 2.18 16.02 -29.08
N GLU A 14 3.00 15.11 -28.55
CA GLU A 14 4.36 15.43 -28.10
C GLU A 14 5.33 15.72 -29.25
N ARG A 15 5.00 15.30 -30.49
CA ARG A 15 5.87 15.44 -31.66
C ARG A 15 5.79 16.83 -32.30
N LEU A 16 4.75 17.57 -32.02
CA LEU A 16 4.57 18.94 -32.51
C LEU A 16 5.32 20.01 -31.73
N ALA A 17 6.10 19.60 -30.72
CA ALA A 17 6.86 20.50 -29.85
C ALA A 17 8.21 20.98 -30.44
N VAL A 18 8.39 20.93 -31.76
CA VAL A 18 9.64 21.34 -32.46
C VAL A 18 9.63 22.82 -32.86
N GLY A 19 8.82 23.64 -32.22
CA GLY A 19 8.83 25.09 -32.37
C GLY A 19 8.63 25.78 -31.03
N ASP A 20 9.36 26.86 -30.81
CA ASP A 20 9.56 27.53 -29.51
C ASP A 20 8.31 28.06 -28.80
N GLU A 21 7.11 27.96 -29.36
CA GLU A 21 5.93 28.64 -28.83
C GLU A 21 4.65 27.82 -28.72
N VAL A 22 4.61 26.55 -29.15
CA VAL A 22 3.33 25.82 -29.16
C VAL A 22 3.47 24.45 -28.52
N GLY A 23 2.62 24.16 -27.54
CA GLY A 23 2.45 22.83 -26.99
C GLY A 23 3.26 22.54 -25.73
N LYS A 24 3.80 21.32 -25.62
CA LYS A 24 4.46 20.82 -24.42
C LYS A 24 5.99 21.03 -24.39
N ALA A 25 6.54 21.99 -25.18
CA ALA A 25 8.00 22.23 -25.27
C ALA A 25 8.67 22.46 -23.88
N HIS A 26 7.96 23.16 -22.98
CA HIS A 26 8.43 23.35 -21.60
C HIS A 26 8.49 22.04 -20.82
N GLN A 27 7.72 21.00 -21.18
CA GLN A 27 7.78 19.69 -20.49
C GLN A 27 9.09 18.99 -20.80
N TYR A 28 9.59 19.05 -22.05
CA TYR A 28 10.89 18.47 -22.43
C TYR A 28 12.03 19.16 -21.68
N ARG A 29 12.01 20.49 -21.60
CA ARG A 29 13.00 21.24 -20.84
C ARG A 29 12.92 20.91 -19.35
N ASN A 30 11.73 20.87 -18.78
CA ASN A 30 11.49 20.56 -17.37
C ASN A 30 11.87 19.10 -17.06
N ARG A 31 11.64 18.17 -17.98
CA ARG A 31 12.07 16.76 -17.84
C ARG A 31 13.59 16.65 -17.70
N ARG A 32 14.37 17.40 -18.49
CA ARG A 32 15.83 17.41 -18.38
C ARG A 32 16.28 18.01 -17.05
N VAL A 33 15.70 19.15 -16.66
CA VAL A 33 15.99 19.79 -15.37
C VAL A 33 15.63 18.87 -14.21
N PHE A 34 14.49 18.19 -14.29
CA PHE A 34 14.06 17.21 -13.28
C PHE A 34 15.03 16.03 -13.22
N ALA A 35 15.40 15.46 -14.36
CA ALA A 35 16.33 14.32 -14.42
C ALA A 35 17.70 14.68 -13.83
N GLU A 36 18.23 15.86 -14.14
CA GLU A 36 19.50 16.34 -13.58
C GLU A 36 19.40 16.60 -12.08
N LYS A 37 18.33 17.28 -11.64
CA LYS A 37 18.11 17.57 -10.21
C LYS A 37 18.01 16.31 -9.36
N TRP A 38 17.40 15.25 -9.91
CA TRP A 38 17.09 14.03 -9.18
C TRP A 38 17.94 12.82 -9.60
N LYS A 39 19.05 13.06 -10.32
CA LYS A 39 19.90 12.00 -10.91
C LYS A 39 20.40 10.95 -9.90
N GLU A 40 20.60 11.33 -8.64
CA GLU A 40 21.04 10.41 -7.58
C GLU A 40 19.89 9.64 -6.94
N VAL A 41 18.66 10.15 -7.06
CA VAL A 41 17.47 9.55 -6.47
C VAL A 41 16.71 8.68 -7.45
N LEU A 42 16.66 9.09 -8.75
CA LEU A 42 15.91 8.38 -9.79
C LEU A 42 16.34 6.92 -9.99
N PRO A 43 17.64 6.55 -9.92
CA PRO A 43 18.05 5.14 -10.05
C PRO A 43 17.52 4.24 -8.92
N ARG A 44 17.16 4.83 -7.78
CA ARG A 44 16.56 4.12 -6.65
C ARG A 44 15.03 3.97 -6.77
N GLN A 45 14.45 4.56 -7.81
CA GLN A 45 13.02 4.42 -8.10
C GLN A 45 12.81 3.26 -9.08
N ARG A 46 11.71 2.54 -8.91
CA ARG A 46 11.36 1.44 -9.83
C ARG A 46 11.00 1.98 -11.20
N ALA A 47 11.49 1.29 -12.25
CA ALA A 47 11.19 1.64 -13.62
C ALA A 47 9.68 1.49 -13.91
N PRO A 48 9.09 2.38 -14.71
CA PRO A 48 7.71 2.22 -15.19
C PRO A 48 7.57 0.90 -15.96
N GLY A 49 6.47 0.18 -15.75
CA GLY A 49 6.19 -1.05 -16.51
C GLY A 49 6.64 -2.36 -15.86
N ALA A 50 7.23 -2.34 -14.67
CA ALA A 50 7.55 -3.57 -13.91
C ALA A 50 6.29 -4.27 -13.34
N GLY A 51 5.13 -4.12 -13.97
CA GLY A 51 3.90 -4.90 -13.75
C GLY A 51 3.09 -4.60 -12.50
N ARG A 52 3.55 -3.73 -11.60
CA ARG A 52 2.86 -3.49 -10.32
C ARG A 52 2.86 -2.01 -9.95
N GLY A 53 1.84 -1.27 -10.42
CA GLY A 53 1.64 0.15 -10.10
C GLY A 53 1.60 0.45 -8.59
N VAL A 54 1.16 -0.53 -7.78
CA VAL A 54 1.15 -0.47 -6.31
C VAL A 54 2.56 -0.30 -5.73
N LEU A 55 3.60 -0.75 -6.43
CA LEU A 55 5.00 -0.67 -5.99
C LEU A 55 5.71 0.62 -6.42
N ALA A 56 5.17 1.35 -7.39
CA ALA A 56 5.87 2.48 -8.02
C ALA A 56 6.22 3.63 -7.05
N GLY A 57 5.45 3.81 -5.98
CA GLY A 57 5.69 4.85 -4.97
C GLY A 57 6.45 4.39 -3.73
N ARG A 58 6.86 3.12 -3.64
CA ARG A 58 7.46 2.55 -2.44
C ARG A 58 8.98 2.41 -2.57
N ARG A 59 9.71 2.76 -1.51
CA ARG A 59 11.17 2.59 -1.44
C ARG A 59 11.51 1.12 -1.29
N ASP A 60 12.48 0.62 -2.08
CA ASP A 60 12.89 -0.80 -2.07
C ASP A 60 13.55 -1.27 -0.75
N GLU A 61 13.97 -0.34 0.10
CA GLU A 61 14.73 -0.61 1.32
C GLU A 61 13.86 -0.86 2.56
N ARG A 62 12.52 -0.72 2.47
CA ARG A 62 11.63 -0.88 3.62
C ARG A 62 10.98 -2.25 3.66
N ILE A 63 10.94 -2.85 4.84
CA ILE A 63 10.15 -4.06 5.10
C ILE A 63 8.67 -3.73 4.88
N ARG A 64 8.03 -4.51 4.04
CA ARG A 64 6.60 -4.37 3.70
C ARG A 64 5.81 -5.39 4.50
N VAL A 65 4.93 -4.88 5.33
CA VAL A 65 4.12 -5.66 6.25
C VAL A 65 2.67 -5.65 5.81
N LEU A 66 2.08 -6.83 5.66
CA LEU A 66 0.64 -7.01 5.60
C LEU A 66 0.16 -7.45 6.98
N PHE A 67 -0.67 -6.66 7.61
CA PHE A 67 -1.33 -7.01 8.87
C PHE A 67 -2.80 -7.33 8.60
N VAL A 68 -3.23 -8.53 8.93
CA VAL A 68 -4.60 -9.02 8.70
C VAL A 68 -5.27 -9.29 10.03
N ASP A 69 -6.40 -8.63 10.27
CA ASP A 69 -7.26 -8.88 11.42
C ASP A 69 -8.72 -8.93 10.97
N TRP A 70 -9.63 -9.27 11.88
CA TRP A 70 -11.05 -9.40 11.57
C TRP A 70 -11.67 -8.10 11.09
N SER A 71 -11.45 -7.01 11.82
CA SER A 71 -12.04 -5.68 11.56
C SER A 71 -11.04 -4.57 11.78
N VAL A 72 -11.37 -3.35 11.34
CA VAL A 72 -10.60 -2.15 11.69
C VAL A 72 -10.60 -1.96 13.21
N PRO A 73 -9.41 -1.80 13.84
CA PRO A 73 -9.30 -1.77 15.31
C PRO A 73 -9.95 -0.52 15.91
N THR A 74 -11.00 -0.74 16.69
CA THR A 74 -11.72 0.28 17.48
C THR A 74 -11.04 0.43 18.85
N HIS A 75 -9.86 1.01 18.85
CA HIS A 75 -8.85 0.97 19.92
C HIS A 75 -9.27 1.58 21.28
N ASP A 76 -10.36 2.31 21.32
CA ASP A 76 -10.99 2.89 22.52
C ASP A 76 -12.16 2.05 23.06
N GLN A 77 -12.52 0.97 22.35
CA GLN A 77 -13.66 0.14 22.71
C GLN A 77 -13.24 -1.21 23.31
N ASP A 78 -12.10 -1.75 22.91
CA ASP A 78 -11.60 -3.03 23.43
C ASP A 78 -10.06 -3.12 23.45
N ALA A 79 -9.54 -3.96 24.37
CA ALA A 79 -8.11 -4.12 24.57
C ALA A 79 -7.39 -4.78 23.40
N GLY A 80 -8.05 -5.70 22.66
CA GLY A 80 -7.49 -6.36 21.47
C GLY A 80 -7.24 -5.35 20.35
N SER A 81 -8.22 -4.51 20.06
CA SER A 81 -8.11 -3.41 19.10
C SER A 81 -7.03 -2.40 19.50
N LEU A 82 -6.92 -2.06 20.79
CA LEU A 82 -5.87 -1.19 21.29
C LEU A 82 -4.48 -1.80 21.04
N ARG A 83 -4.32 -3.09 21.33
CA ARG A 83 -3.07 -3.84 21.08
C ARG A 83 -2.69 -3.83 19.60
N VAL A 84 -3.64 -4.15 18.71
CA VAL A 84 -3.41 -4.11 17.26
C VAL A 84 -2.96 -2.72 16.80
N ARG A 85 -3.64 -1.67 17.25
CA ARG A 85 -3.24 -0.30 16.92
C ARG A 85 -1.81 0.02 17.38
N TRP A 86 -1.41 -0.40 18.59
CA TRP A 86 -0.04 -0.22 19.08
C TRP A 86 0.98 -0.96 18.21
N MET A 87 0.69 -2.21 17.82
CA MET A 87 1.57 -2.98 16.94
C MET A 87 1.74 -2.32 15.57
N LEU A 88 0.65 -1.85 14.96
CA LEU A 88 0.69 -1.14 13.69
C LEU A 88 1.55 0.14 13.77
N ARG A 89 1.38 0.93 14.84
CA ARG A 89 2.19 2.14 15.06
C ARG A 89 3.66 1.81 15.33
N LEU A 90 3.94 0.75 16.08
CA LEU A 90 5.30 0.27 16.32
C LEU A 90 5.99 -0.11 15.00
N LEU A 91 5.35 -0.91 14.16
CA LEU A 91 5.86 -1.29 12.83
C LEU A 91 6.17 -0.04 11.98
N ARG A 92 5.28 0.94 11.99
CA ARG A 92 5.52 2.22 11.30
C ARG A 92 6.71 2.98 11.89
N SER A 93 6.84 3.03 13.22
CA SER A 93 7.90 3.77 13.90
C SER A 93 9.30 3.21 13.63
N ILE A 94 9.41 1.90 13.43
CA ILE A 94 10.67 1.23 13.05
C ILE A 94 10.94 1.26 11.54
N GLY A 95 10.10 1.97 10.76
CA GLY A 95 10.34 2.25 9.35
C GLY A 95 9.71 1.24 8.37
N CYS A 96 8.84 0.34 8.82
CA CYS A 96 8.10 -0.56 7.92
C CYS A 96 7.04 0.18 7.10
N ASP A 97 6.79 -0.29 5.88
CA ASP A 97 5.60 0.07 5.10
C ASP A 97 4.47 -0.90 5.46
N VAL A 98 3.45 -0.38 6.14
CA VAL A 98 2.38 -1.21 6.72
C VAL A 98 1.09 -1.06 5.91
N THR A 99 0.55 -2.20 5.52
CA THR A 99 -0.79 -2.35 4.95
C THR A 99 -1.65 -3.12 5.94
N PHE A 100 -2.81 -2.62 6.28
CA PHE A 100 -3.80 -3.28 7.11
C PHE A 100 -4.97 -3.78 6.26
N PHE A 101 -5.40 -5.01 6.49
CA PHE A 101 -6.55 -5.62 5.82
C PHE A 101 -7.56 -6.13 6.84
N PRO A 102 -8.78 -5.56 6.90
CA PRO A 102 -9.88 -6.11 7.69
C PRO A 102 -10.62 -7.20 6.90
N VAL A 103 -10.75 -8.39 7.49
CA VAL A 103 -11.41 -9.55 6.82
C VAL A 103 -12.90 -9.31 6.60
N ASP A 104 -13.56 -8.56 7.48
CA ASP A 104 -14.95 -8.14 7.31
C ASP A 104 -15.15 -7.16 6.15
N ARG A 105 -14.05 -6.61 5.59
CA ARG A 105 -14.01 -5.67 4.46
C ARG A 105 -14.69 -4.33 4.73
N VAL A 106 -15.01 -4.03 5.98
CA VAL A 106 -15.71 -2.81 6.37
C VAL A 106 -14.71 -1.74 6.82
N GLY A 107 -14.87 -0.53 6.30
CA GLY A 107 -14.21 0.65 6.86
C GLY A 107 -14.99 1.12 8.09
N SER A 108 -14.29 1.56 9.13
CA SER A 108 -14.90 2.06 10.37
C SER A 108 -14.34 3.44 10.72
N GLU A 109 -15.16 4.47 10.55
CA GLU A 109 -14.75 5.83 10.93
C GLU A 109 -15.02 6.09 12.42
N PRO A 110 -14.16 6.86 13.12
CA PRO A 110 -12.97 7.57 12.61
C PRO A 110 -11.68 6.73 12.56
N TYR A 111 -11.74 5.44 12.86
CA TYR A 111 -10.56 4.57 13.05
C TYR A 111 -9.80 4.31 11.75
N THR A 112 -10.52 4.10 10.63
CA THR A 112 -9.91 3.95 9.30
C THR A 112 -9.08 5.18 8.95
N SER A 113 -9.67 6.36 9.04
CA SER A 113 -8.97 7.64 8.79
C SER A 113 -7.80 7.83 9.75
N GLY A 114 -7.94 7.41 11.01
CA GLY A 114 -6.87 7.47 12.00
C GLY A 114 -5.67 6.60 11.65
N LEU A 115 -5.88 5.38 11.12
CA LEU A 115 -4.80 4.53 10.62
C LEU A 115 -4.12 5.14 9.39
N GLN A 116 -4.90 5.69 8.46
CA GLN A 116 -4.38 6.34 7.26
C GLN A 116 -3.53 7.58 7.60
N GLN A 117 -3.93 8.37 8.59
CA GLN A 117 -3.14 9.50 9.11
C GLN A 117 -1.83 9.05 9.77
N ASP A 118 -1.81 7.88 10.41
CA ASP A 118 -0.60 7.25 10.91
C ASP A 118 0.30 6.69 9.78
N GLY A 119 -0.10 6.85 8.50
CA GLY A 119 0.63 6.39 7.31
C GLY A 119 0.47 4.88 7.04
N ILE A 120 -0.59 4.27 7.54
CA ILE A 120 -0.94 2.87 7.29
C ILE A 120 -1.93 2.80 6.14
N GLU A 121 -1.63 2.00 5.11
CA GLU A 121 -2.58 1.73 4.05
C GLU A 121 -3.67 0.80 4.56
N VAL A 122 -4.94 1.18 4.43
CA VAL A 122 -6.08 0.35 4.82
C VAL A 122 -6.83 -0.13 3.59
N LEU A 123 -6.91 -1.45 3.39
CA LEU A 123 -7.57 -2.08 2.25
C LEU A 123 -8.91 -2.67 2.69
N HIS A 124 -9.98 -1.97 2.42
CA HIS A 124 -11.34 -2.45 2.68
C HIS A 124 -12.18 -2.48 1.39
N GLY A 125 -13.37 -3.08 1.43
CA GLY A 125 -14.30 -3.13 0.30
C GLY A 125 -14.00 -4.24 -0.72
N GLN A 126 -12.88 -4.96 -0.63
CA GLN A 126 -12.50 -6.05 -1.53
C GLN A 126 -12.34 -7.37 -0.77
N ALA A 127 -12.49 -8.49 -1.47
CA ALA A 127 -12.23 -9.80 -0.89
C ALA A 127 -10.71 -10.06 -0.77
N PHE A 128 -10.30 -10.76 0.29
CA PHE A 128 -8.89 -11.06 0.52
C PHE A 128 -8.20 -11.78 -0.64
N PRO A 129 -8.80 -12.81 -1.27
CA PRO A 129 -8.18 -13.49 -2.42
C PRO A 129 -7.85 -12.54 -3.58
N THR A 130 -8.75 -11.59 -3.88
CA THR A 130 -8.54 -10.58 -4.93
C THR A 130 -7.35 -9.67 -4.60
N VAL A 131 -7.27 -9.23 -3.35
CA VAL A 131 -6.16 -8.39 -2.88
C VAL A 131 -4.85 -9.17 -2.86
N ALA A 132 -4.87 -10.43 -2.39
CA ALA A 132 -3.70 -11.29 -2.33
C ALA A 132 -3.13 -11.58 -3.73
N GLU A 133 -3.98 -11.89 -4.71
CA GLU A 133 -3.58 -12.09 -6.10
C GLU A 133 -2.98 -10.81 -6.70
N ALA A 134 -3.67 -9.67 -6.57
CA ALA A 134 -3.20 -8.39 -7.11
C ALA A 134 -1.87 -7.92 -6.50
N ARG A 135 -1.54 -8.37 -5.28
CA ARG A 135 -0.36 -8.01 -4.52
C ARG A 135 0.63 -9.16 -4.32
N ALA A 136 0.51 -10.24 -5.10
CA ALA A 136 1.34 -11.44 -4.95
C ALA A 136 2.84 -11.09 -4.91
N GLY A 137 3.58 -11.65 -3.94
CA GLY A 137 5.01 -11.41 -3.69
C GLY A 137 5.37 -9.97 -3.29
N LEU A 138 4.38 -9.16 -2.82
CA LEU A 138 4.64 -7.78 -2.43
C LEU A 138 5.18 -7.65 -1.02
N TYR A 139 4.75 -8.50 -0.11
CA TYR A 139 5.03 -8.38 1.31
C TYR A 139 6.22 -9.25 1.73
N ASP A 140 7.01 -8.72 2.66
CA ASP A 140 8.15 -9.40 3.28
C ASP A 140 7.73 -10.07 4.59
N LEU A 141 6.70 -9.52 5.25
CA LEU A 141 6.12 -10.01 6.49
C LEU A 141 4.59 -9.99 6.41
N VAL A 142 3.94 -11.07 6.77
CA VAL A 142 2.49 -11.16 6.93
C VAL A 142 2.17 -11.50 8.39
N VAL A 143 1.44 -10.62 9.06
CA VAL A 143 0.93 -10.87 10.42
C VAL A 143 -0.55 -11.20 10.31
N VAL A 144 -0.92 -12.40 10.76
CA VAL A 144 -2.31 -12.87 10.80
C VAL A 144 -2.74 -12.94 12.25
N SER A 145 -3.72 -12.13 12.60
CA SER A 145 -4.21 -12.00 13.97
C SER A 145 -5.53 -12.76 14.13
N ARG A 146 -5.63 -13.58 15.15
CA ARG A 146 -6.79 -14.42 15.53
C ARG A 146 -6.93 -15.74 14.74
N PRO A 147 -7.38 -16.83 15.41
CA PRO A 147 -7.61 -18.13 14.76
C PRO A 147 -8.60 -18.06 13.59
N THR A 148 -9.73 -17.41 13.79
CA THR A 148 -10.79 -17.27 12.78
C THR A 148 -10.34 -16.52 11.53
N VAL A 149 -9.42 -15.57 11.66
CA VAL A 149 -8.81 -14.88 10.54
C VAL A 149 -7.85 -15.83 9.79
N ALA A 150 -7.02 -16.56 10.54
CA ALA A 150 -6.08 -17.52 9.96
C ALA A 150 -6.79 -18.60 9.12
N GLU A 151 -7.90 -19.14 9.60
CA GLU A 151 -8.72 -20.12 8.86
C GLU A 151 -9.17 -19.59 7.48
N VAL A 152 -9.48 -18.30 7.41
CA VAL A 152 -9.99 -17.67 6.18
C VAL A 152 -8.88 -17.31 5.21
N VAL A 153 -7.72 -16.81 5.71
CA VAL A 153 -6.74 -16.16 4.84
C VAL A 153 -5.45 -16.95 4.60
N LEU A 154 -5.12 -17.93 5.46
CA LEU A 154 -3.80 -18.56 5.43
C LEU A 154 -3.51 -19.28 4.11
N GLY A 155 -4.51 -19.90 3.48
CA GLY A 155 -4.35 -20.56 2.17
C GLY A 155 -3.91 -19.59 1.07
N ASP A 156 -4.50 -18.39 1.03
CA ASP A 156 -4.12 -17.35 0.07
C ASP A 156 -2.79 -16.70 0.44
N VAL A 157 -2.50 -16.53 1.74
CA VAL A 157 -1.20 -16.02 2.21
C VAL A 157 -0.06 -16.91 1.72
N VAL A 158 -0.13 -18.22 1.94
CA VAL A 158 0.91 -19.18 1.50
C VAL A 158 1.03 -19.21 -0.02
N ARG A 159 -0.09 -19.13 -0.73
CA ARG A 159 -0.11 -19.16 -2.20
C ARG A 159 0.51 -17.92 -2.83
N HIS A 160 0.15 -16.74 -2.34
CA HIS A 160 0.48 -15.48 -3.00
C HIS A 160 1.70 -14.76 -2.42
N PHE A 161 2.14 -15.12 -1.20
CA PHE A 161 3.30 -14.54 -0.52
C PHE A 161 4.28 -15.63 -0.06
N PRO A 162 4.76 -16.53 -0.95
CA PRO A 162 5.57 -17.68 -0.56
C PRO A 162 6.90 -17.31 0.10
N ASP A 163 7.44 -16.14 -0.21
CA ASP A 163 8.72 -15.66 0.34
C ASP A 163 8.55 -14.80 1.60
N ALA A 164 7.31 -14.52 2.01
CA ALA A 164 7.04 -13.72 3.19
C ALA A 164 7.20 -14.54 4.48
N THR A 165 7.78 -13.92 5.50
CA THR A 165 7.68 -14.46 6.85
C THR A 165 6.24 -14.32 7.34
N VAL A 166 5.62 -15.42 7.78
CA VAL A 166 4.27 -15.40 8.33
C VAL A 166 4.34 -15.49 9.86
N VAL A 167 3.76 -14.51 10.52
CA VAL A 167 3.60 -14.47 11.98
C VAL A 167 2.12 -14.65 12.30
N TYR A 168 1.83 -15.67 13.10
CA TYR A 168 0.50 -15.87 13.63
C TYR A 168 0.42 -15.31 15.05
N ASP A 169 -0.50 -14.34 15.23
CA ASP A 169 -0.77 -13.71 16.52
C ASP A 169 -2.08 -14.25 17.10
N THR A 170 -1.99 -15.03 18.16
CA THR A 170 -3.13 -15.73 18.76
C THR A 170 -4.13 -14.80 19.45
N VAL A 171 -3.73 -13.59 19.85
CA VAL A 171 -4.47 -12.57 20.60
C VAL A 171 -5.08 -13.11 21.90
N ASP A 172 -5.86 -14.19 21.79
CA ASP A 172 -6.48 -14.91 22.90
C ASP A 172 -6.07 -16.39 22.81
N LEU A 173 -5.60 -16.96 23.92
CA LEU A 173 -5.38 -18.39 24.05
C LEU A 173 -6.77 -19.06 24.23
N HIS A 174 -7.34 -19.50 23.13
CA HIS A 174 -8.51 -20.37 23.20
C HIS A 174 -8.03 -21.75 23.65
N HIS A 175 -8.26 -22.08 24.92
CA HIS A 175 -8.15 -23.46 25.39
C HIS A 175 -9.32 -24.24 24.79
N VAL A 176 -8.97 -25.25 24.00
CA VAL A 176 -9.92 -26.27 23.54
C VAL A 176 -10.17 -27.24 24.67
#